data_19006cfe0b139dda3bcbdc966b4931ee
#
_entry.id   19006cfe0b139dda3bcbdc966b4931ee
#
_cell.length_a   1.000
_cell.length_b   1.000
_cell.length_c   1.000
_cell.angle_alpha   90.00
_cell.angle_beta   90.00
_cell.angle_gamma   90.00
#
_symmetry.space_group_name_H-M   'P 1'
#
loop_
_entity.id
_entity.type
_entity.pdbx_description
1 polymer ?
#
loop_
_entity_poly.entity_id
_entity_poly.type
_entity_poly.pdbx_seq_one_letter_code
_entity_poly.pdbx_strand_id
1 'polypeptide(L)'
;LIKILLRKFKDENLSLGNLIDLFLLEISRIKLDDVRGGKVTVMGLLESRGLQFDGVIIPDFNDDLVPKRSSGEMFLNSALRARAGLISHADRENLQRFYYDGLLRGAKKSAICYLQSVEKLPSRFLKSFEVQQDAEFSQEDYLRLFGREEFKPALCGQEDPVARHDFFAEELSFSRLDTFLECKRKYYYRYIFGLKEGLKFDENNALLGKILHTSFQRLYERAGMKFSMEKFRPIYSQLAREAGIARFDAELELKAVEKLARLLEEHEQIWSFSGSEISLKGELDGVRLSGRIDRIDEDKAGRKFIIDYKRGSAKKHMEKFQLTFYRALLAQECECAYLSLKDCAFAAPGDKTPSLENLRETLSSIGKEFASEVAFTRTEAVQSCEYCDYKI
;
A
#
# COMPACT_ATOMS: atom_id res chain seq x y z
N LEU A 1 -18.38 10.61 22.92
CA LEU A 1 -17.32 9.69 23.32
C LEU A 1 -16.39 10.32 24.36
N ILE A 2 -15.72 11.46 24.09
CA ILE A 2 -14.81 12.15 25.04
C ILE A 2 -15.49 12.42 26.39
N LYS A 3 -16.71 12.96 26.40
CA LYS A 3 -17.47 13.20 27.64
C LYS A 3 -17.77 11.91 28.43
N ILE A 4 -17.96 10.81 27.75
CA ILE A 4 -18.20 9.49 28.38
C ILE A 4 -16.90 8.98 28.99
N LEU A 5 -15.79 9.05 28.28
CA LEU A 5 -14.46 8.66 28.79
C LEU A 5 -14.06 9.50 29.98
N LEU A 6 -14.20 10.82 29.93
CA LEU A 6 -13.91 11.72 31.04
C LEU A 6 -14.78 11.45 32.29
N ARG A 7 -16.05 11.06 32.11
CA ARG A 7 -16.90 10.65 33.24
C ARG A 7 -16.49 9.30 33.84
N LYS A 8 -16.13 8.35 32.97
CA LYS A 8 -15.81 6.98 33.39
C LYS A 8 -14.48 6.88 34.14
N PHE A 9 -13.53 7.78 33.82
CA PHE A 9 -12.19 7.79 34.39
C PHE A 9 -11.91 9.05 35.24
N LYS A 10 -12.97 9.72 35.73
CA LYS A 10 -12.86 10.97 36.48
C LYS A 10 -12.03 10.84 37.75
N ASP A 11 -12.03 9.66 38.37
CA ASP A 11 -11.38 9.38 39.64
C ASP A 11 -10.04 8.66 39.49
N GLU A 12 -9.62 8.42 38.23
CA GLU A 12 -8.33 7.77 37.94
C GLU A 12 -7.32 8.81 37.44
N ASN A 13 -6.14 8.83 38.08
CA ASN A 13 -5.02 9.70 37.67
C ASN A 13 -4.38 9.21 36.36
N LEU A 14 -5.15 9.24 35.26
CA LEU A 14 -4.64 8.89 33.94
C LEU A 14 -3.89 10.09 33.35
N SER A 15 -2.72 9.81 32.80
CA SER A 15 -1.99 10.81 32.02
C SER A 15 -2.77 11.19 30.77
N LEU A 16 -2.55 12.42 30.27
CA LEU A 16 -3.15 12.86 29.00
C LEU A 16 -2.84 11.90 27.85
N GLY A 17 -1.64 11.31 27.81
CA GLY A 17 -1.28 10.29 26.82
C GLY A 17 -2.18 9.07 26.91
N ASN A 18 -2.40 8.51 28.10
CA ASN A 18 -3.27 7.35 28.27
C ASN A 18 -4.74 7.67 27.89
N LEU A 19 -5.21 8.86 28.14
CA LEU A 19 -6.55 9.29 27.70
C LEU A 19 -6.67 9.39 26.17
N ILE A 20 -5.62 9.86 25.50
CA ILE A 20 -5.55 9.90 24.05
C ILE A 20 -5.52 8.48 23.47
N ASP A 21 -4.72 7.59 24.05
CA ASP A 21 -4.64 6.19 23.60
C ASP A 21 -5.98 5.46 23.76
N LEU A 22 -6.66 5.66 24.89
CA LEU A 22 -8.02 5.13 25.09
C LEU A 22 -9.04 5.72 24.11
N PHE A 23 -8.93 6.99 23.82
CA PHE A 23 -9.79 7.66 22.83
C PHE A 23 -9.56 7.12 21.43
N LEU A 24 -8.32 6.94 21.02
CA LEU A 24 -7.94 6.34 19.73
C LEU A 24 -8.41 4.89 19.63
N LEU A 25 -8.26 4.11 20.71
CA LEU A 25 -8.75 2.73 20.80
C LEU A 25 -10.29 2.66 20.63
N GLU A 26 -11.02 3.56 21.24
CA GLU A 26 -12.48 3.59 21.12
C GLU A 26 -12.94 4.10 19.74
N ILE A 27 -12.24 5.07 19.16
CA ILE A 27 -12.54 5.54 17.79
C ILE A 27 -12.27 4.42 16.76
N SER A 28 -11.19 3.65 16.93
CA SER A 28 -10.86 2.56 16.01
C SER A 28 -11.92 1.45 15.98
N ARG A 29 -12.79 1.39 17.00
CA ARG A 29 -13.92 0.44 17.06
C ARG A 29 -15.18 0.98 16.37
N ILE A 30 -15.24 2.26 16.08
CA ILE A 30 -16.38 2.87 15.40
C ILE A 30 -16.31 2.52 13.92
N LYS A 31 -17.26 1.74 13.46
CA LYS A 31 -17.44 1.47 12.03
C LYS A 31 -18.40 2.51 11.47
N LEU A 32 -18.02 3.13 10.37
CA LEU A 32 -18.92 3.94 9.56
C LEU A 32 -19.64 3.00 8.62
N ASP A 33 -20.87 2.66 8.95
CA ASP A 33 -21.72 1.88 8.05
C ASP A 33 -22.25 2.82 6.96
N ASP A 34 -22.10 2.42 5.70
CA ASP A 34 -22.83 3.07 4.61
C ASP A 34 -24.26 2.55 4.59
N VAL A 35 -25.15 3.32 5.23
CA VAL A 35 -26.60 3.02 5.28
C VAL A 35 -27.31 3.29 3.94
N ARG A 36 -26.61 3.73 2.90
CA ARG A 36 -27.17 3.92 1.58
C ARG A 36 -27.25 2.56 0.88
N GLY A 37 -28.35 1.86 1.15
CA GLY A 37 -28.64 0.55 0.57
C GLY A 37 -28.73 0.63 -0.97
N GLY A 38 -27.89 -0.16 -1.65
CA GLY A 38 -28.06 -0.50 -3.06
C GLY A 38 -29.08 -1.63 -3.22
N LYS A 39 -29.27 -2.12 -4.46
CA LYS A 39 -30.10 -3.30 -4.74
C LYS A 39 -29.56 -4.57 -4.06
N VAL A 40 -28.28 -4.62 -3.76
CA VAL A 40 -27.60 -5.70 -3.05
C VAL A 40 -26.83 -5.09 -1.88
N THR A 41 -27.07 -5.61 -0.68
CA THR A 41 -26.40 -5.17 0.54
C THR A 41 -25.70 -6.37 1.18
N VAL A 42 -24.44 -6.22 1.55
CA VAL A 42 -23.68 -7.22 2.31
C VAL A 42 -23.68 -6.79 3.77
N MET A 43 -24.16 -7.66 4.65
CA MET A 43 -24.25 -7.37 6.09
C MET A 43 -24.04 -8.63 6.92
N GLY A 44 -23.73 -8.46 8.20
CA GLY A 44 -23.64 -9.58 9.13
C GLY A 44 -25.01 -10.08 9.60
N LEU A 45 -25.03 -11.29 10.15
CA LEU A 45 -26.25 -11.91 10.66
C LEU A 45 -26.95 -11.07 11.74
N LEU A 46 -26.18 -10.39 12.59
CA LEU A 46 -26.75 -9.60 13.68
C LEU A 46 -27.36 -8.29 13.20
N GLU A 47 -26.81 -7.72 12.13
CA GLU A 47 -27.28 -6.51 11.50
C GLU A 47 -28.58 -6.73 10.70
N SER A 48 -28.83 -7.97 10.24
CA SER A 48 -30.03 -8.34 9.48
C SER A 48 -31.26 -8.58 10.35
N ARG A 49 -31.13 -8.53 11.66
CA ARG A 49 -32.25 -8.81 12.59
C ARG A 49 -33.42 -7.85 12.42
N GLY A 50 -34.62 -8.41 12.26
CA GLY A 50 -35.85 -7.63 12.11
C GLY A 50 -36.05 -7.01 10.74
N LEU A 51 -35.13 -7.26 9.78
CA LEU A 51 -35.27 -6.82 8.40
C LEU A 51 -35.89 -7.91 7.55
N GLN A 52 -36.67 -7.50 6.54
CA GLN A 52 -37.23 -8.39 5.53
C GLN A 52 -36.52 -8.14 4.20
N PHE A 53 -36.23 -9.21 3.47
CA PHE A 53 -35.54 -9.16 2.21
C PHE A 53 -36.30 -9.86 1.10
N ASP A 54 -36.22 -9.40 -0.12
CA ASP A 54 -36.74 -10.10 -1.29
C ASP A 54 -35.90 -11.36 -1.59
N GLY A 55 -34.60 -11.30 -1.36
CA GLY A 55 -33.69 -12.41 -1.52
C GLY A 55 -32.54 -12.38 -0.51
N VAL A 56 -32.13 -13.55 -0.06
CA VAL A 56 -30.99 -13.73 0.85
C VAL A 56 -30.06 -14.79 0.30
N ILE A 57 -28.78 -14.48 0.23
CA ILE A 57 -27.72 -15.45 -0.09
C ILE A 57 -26.78 -15.53 1.12
N ILE A 58 -26.60 -16.73 1.64
CA ILE A 58 -25.69 -16.98 2.77
C ILE A 58 -24.49 -17.79 2.24
N PRO A 59 -23.34 -17.15 2.01
CA PRO A 59 -22.13 -17.84 1.58
C PRO A 59 -21.42 -18.52 2.75
N ASP A 60 -20.51 -19.44 2.44
CA ASP A 60 -19.60 -20.11 3.39
C ASP A 60 -20.31 -20.74 4.61
N PHE A 61 -21.46 -21.39 4.38
CA PHE A 61 -22.24 -22.01 5.45
C PHE A 61 -21.65 -23.36 5.90
N ASN A 62 -20.41 -23.31 6.36
CA ASN A 62 -19.60 -24.46 6.76
C ASN A 62 -19.49 -24.59 8.29
N ASP A 63 -19.28 -25.82 8.81
CA ASP A 63 -19.25 -26.11 10.25
C ASP A 63 -18.11 -25.49 11.03
N ASP A 64 -17.05 -25.06 10.33
CA ASP A 64 -15.95 -24.29 10.89
C ASP A 64 -16.30 -22.82 11.11
N LEU A 65 -17.28 -22.28 10.40
CA LEU A 65 -17.71 -20.89 10.45
C LEU A 65 -19.09 -20.72 11.12
N VAL A 66 -20.01 -21.65 10.88
CA VAL A 66 -21.38 -21.63 11.40
C VAL A 66 -21.73 -22.98 12.01
N PRO A 67 -22.00 -23.05 13.32
CA PRO A 67 -22.02 -21.96 14.30
C PRO A 67 -20.64 -21.43 14.62
N LYS A 68 -20.54 -20.11 14.83
CA LYS A 68 -19.30 -19.48 15.27
C LYS A 68 -18.88 -20.06 16.62
N ARG A 69 -17.76 -20.76 16.64
CA ARG A 69 -17.20 -21.32 17.87
C ARG A 69 -16.77 -20.16 18.78
N SER A 70 -17.16 -20.21 20.04
CA SER A 70 -16.60 -19.28 21.00
C SER A 70 -15.14 -19.69 21.29
N SER A 71 -14.23 -18.76 21.23
CA SER A 71 -12.87 -18.97 21.73
C SER A 71 -12.94 -19.44 23.18
N GLY A 72 -12.25 -20.54 23.51
CA GLY A 72 -12.31 -21.15 24.84
C GLY A 72 -12.02 -20.11 25.93
N GLU A 73 -12.98 -19.87 26.80
CA GLU A 73 -12.76 -19.02 27.96
C GLU A 73 -11.86 -19.77 28.95
N MET A 74 -10.70 -19.25 29.21
CA MET A 74 -9.69 -19.89 30.06
C MET A 74 -10.16 -20.05 31.52
N PHE A 75 -11.11 -19.21 31.99
CA PHE A 75 -11.46 -19.12 33.41
C PHE A 75 -12.78 -19.77 33.79
N LEU A 76 -13.70 -20.01 32.84
CA LEU A 76 -15.04 -20.54 33.12
C LEU A 76 -15.36 -21.75 32.25
N ASN A 77 -15.27 -22.93 32.81
CA ASN A 77 -15.71 -24.15 32.12
C ASN A 77 -17.23 -24.25 32.09
N SER A 78 -17.74 -25.15 31.24
CA SER A 78 -19.19 -25.32 31.00
C SER A 78 -19.97 -25.67 32.29
N ALA A 79 -19.38 -26.43 33.21
CA ALA A 79 -20.03 -26.82 34.46
C ALA A 79 -20.18 -25.63 35.42
N LEU A 80 -19.17 -24.79 35.54
CA LEU A 80 -19.24 -23.56 36.34
C LEU A 80 -20.26 -22.57 35.77
N ARG A 81 -20.31 -22.46 34.43
CA ARG A 81 -21.32 -21.62 33.75
C ARG A 81 -22.73 -22.07 34.06
N ALA A 82 -23.02 -23.36 33.93
CA ALA A 82 -24.34 -23.93 34.24
C ALA A 82 -24.74 -23.69 35.70
N ARG A 83 -23.80 -23.87 36.65
CA ARG A 83 -24.06 -23.62 38.09
C ARG A 83 -24.28 -22.14 38.41
N ALA A 84 -23.65 -21.26 37.66
CA ALA A 84 -23.76 -19.81 37.81
C ALA A 84 -24.95 -19.20 37.03
N GLY A 85 -25.74 -20.02 36.33
CA GLY A 85 -26.84 -19.52 35.48
C GLY A 85 -26.38 -18.68 34.29
N LEU A 86 -25.12 -18.84 33.86
CA LEU A 86 -24.58 -18.10 32.74
C LEU A 86 -24.89 -18.81 31.42
N ILE A 87 -25.01 -18.01 30.35
CA ILE A 87 -25.27 -18.48 28.98
C ILE A 87 -24.24 -19.55 28.58
N SER A 88 -24.72 -20.75 28.24
CA SER A 88 -23.90 -21.87 27.79
C SER A 88 -23.52 -21.75 26.32
N HIS A 89 -22.63 -22.63 25.84
CA HIS A 89 -22.31 -22.73 24.42
C HIS A 89 -23.52 -23.17 23.60
N ALA A 90 -24.33 -24.11 24.14
CA ALA A 90 -25.56 -24.57 23.50
C ALA A 90 -26.59 -23.44 23.34
N ASP A 91 -26.72 -22.56 24.34
CA ASP A 91 -27.60 -21.40 24.24
C ASP A 91 -27.16 -20.44 23.16
N ARG A 92 -25.84 -20.21 23.02
CA ARG A 92 -25.28 -19.37 21.97
C ARG A 92 -25.51 -19.97 20.57
N GLU A 93 -25.32 -21.28 20.42
CA GLU A 93 -25.62 -21.98 19.16
C GLU A 93 -27.09 -21.90 18.82
N ASN A 94 -27.97 -22.13 19.80
CA ASN A 94 -29.43 -22.02 19.63
C ASN A 94 -29.83 -20.60 19.21
N LEU A 95 -29.21 -19.59 19.80
CA LEU A 95 -29.48 -18.21 19.43
C LEU A 95 -29.00 -17.90 17.99
N GLN A 96 -27.83 -18.39 17.59
CA GLN A 96 -27.37 -18.24 16.20
C GLN A 96 -28.32 -18.94 15.23
N ARG A 97 -28.74 -20.18 15.54
CA ARG A 97 -29.68 -20.93 14.72
C ARG A 97 -31.01 -20.19 14.58
N PHE A 98 -31.52 -19.63 15.67
CA PHE A 98 -32.74 -18.81 15.67
C PHE A 98 -32.62 -17.60 14.73
N TYR A 99 -31.50 -16.91 14.72
CA TYR A 99 -31.30 -15.79 13.81
C TYR A 99 -31.23 -16.22 12.34
N TYR A 100 -30.56 -17.32 12.04
CA TYR A 100 -30.54 -17.86 10.66
C TYR A 100 -31.93 -18.33 10.22
N ASP A 101 -32.65 -19.02 11.07
CA ASP A 101 -34.02 -19.44 10.78
C ASP A 101 -34.95 -18.24 10.52
N GLY A 102 -34.85 -17.22 11.35
CA GLY A 102 -35.62 -15.99 11.17
C GLY A 102 -35.26 -15.26 9.86
N LEU A 103 -34.00 -15.23 9.49
CA LEU A 103 -33.51 -14.61 8.24
C LEU A 103 -34.03 -15.38 7.01
N LEU A 104 -33.94 -16.72 7.04
CA LEU A 104 -34.40 -17.58 5.95
C LEU A 104 -35.91 -17.52 5.76
N ARG A 105 -36.70 -17.57 6.85
CA ARG A 105 -38.17 -17.45 6.81
C ARG A 105 -38.67 -16.06 6.43
N GLY A 106 -37.87 -15.02 6.74
CA GLY A 106 -38.20 -13.63 6.42
C GLY A 106 -37.94 -13.23 4.96
N ALA A 107 -37.27 -14.09 4.20
CA ALA A 107 -36.94 -13.84 2.80
C ALA A 107 -37.93 -14.52 1.85
N LYS A 108 -38.27 -13.85 0.72
CA LYS A 108 -39.10 -14.47 -0.33
C LYS A 108 -38.36 -15.59 -1.06
N LYS A 109 -37.06 -15.44 -1.23
CA LYS A 109 -36.15 -16.44 -1.81
C LYS A 109 -34.87 -16.48 -0.99
N SER A 110 -34.35 -17.65 -0.73
CA SER A 110 -33.10 -17.82 0.00
C SER A 110 -32.22 -18.88 -0.65
N ALA A 111 -30.90 -18.64 -0.65
CA ALA A 111 -29.92 -19.62 -1.07
C ALA A 111 -28.81 -19.70 -0.02
N ILE A 112 -28.40 -20.93 0.28
CA ILE A 112 -27.30 -21.22 1.19
C ILE A 112 -26.21 -21.89 0.37
N CYS A 113 -24.99 -21.31 0.41
CA CYS A 113 -23.82 -21.87 -0.27
C CYS A 113 -22.82 -22.40 0.76
N TYR A 114 -22.30 -23.58 0.53
CA TYR A 114 -21.28 -24.20 1.36
C TYR A 114 -20.28 -24.99 0.51
N LEU A 115 -19.11 -25.22 1.06
CA LEU A 115 -18.08 -26.04 0.45
C LEU A 115 -18.14 -27.45 1.07
N GLN A 116 -18.04 -28.49 0.25
CA GLN A 116 -17.91 -29.86 0.71
C GLN A 116 -16.61 -30.45 0.20
N SER A 117 -15.71 -30.81 1.12
CA SER A 117 -14.42 -31.42 0.84
C SER A 117 -14.01 -32.36 1.97
N VAL A 118 -12.83 -32.97 1.87
CA VAL A 118 -12.27 -33.80 2.95
C VAL A 118 -12.07 -32.98 4.25
N GLU A 119 -11.75 -31.69 4.12
CA GLU A 119 -11.45 -30.81 5.25
C GLU A 119 -12.61 -29.91 5.65
N LYS A 120 -13.59 -29.69 4.77
CA LYS A 120 -14.72 -28.79 5.00
C LYS A 120 -16.05 -29.50 4.90
N LEU A 121 -16.83 -29.40 5.95
CA LEU A 121 -18.18 -29.99 6.03
C LEU A 121 -19.22 -28.87 6.06
N PRO A 122 -20.42 -29.14 5.49
CA PRO A 122 -21.54 -28.22 5.62
C PRO A 122 -21.92 -28.02 7.09
N SER A 123 -22.42 -26.85 7.42
CA SER A 123 -22.86 -26.53 8.77
C SER A 123 -23.88 -27.53 9.26
N ARG A 124 -23.74 -27.97 10.51
CA ARG A 124 -24.72 -28.82 11.22
C ARG A 124 -26.13 -28.21 11.28
N PHE A 125 -26.22 -26.89 11.14
CA PHE A 125 -27.49 -26.17 11.14
C PHE A 125 -28.35 -26.48 9.92
N LEU A 126 -27.75 -26.89 8.78
CA LEU A 126 -28.51 -27.27 7.58
C LEU A 126 -29.58 -28.35 7.87
N LYS A 127 -29.29 -29.28 8.77
CA LYS A 127 -30.24 -30.33 9.18
C LYS A 127 -31.46 -29.77 9.90
N SER A 128 -31.39 -28.55 10.40
CA SER A 128 -32.48 -27.88 11.13
C SER A 128 -33.36 -27.02 10.24
N PHE A 129 -32.94 -26.77 9.01
CA PHE A 129 -33.64 -25.92 8.05
C PHE A 129 -34.30 -26.78 6.98
N GLU A 130 -35.50 -26.39 6.56
CA GLU A 130 -36.23 -27.03 5.45
C GLU A 130 -35.68 -26.45 4.12
N VAL A 131 -34.44 -26.83 3.75
CA VAL A 131 -33.79 -26.42 2.52
C VAL A 131 -33.66 -27.62 1.58
N GLN A 132 -33.90 -27.38 0.28
CA GLN A 132 -33.68 -28.37 -0.76
C GLN A 132 -32.29 -28.14 -1.36
N GLN A 133 -31.58 -29.22 -1.63
CA GLN A 133 -30.36 -29.14 -2.42
C GLN A 133 -30.75 -28.94 -3.88
N ASP A 134 -30.34 -27.80 -4.43
CA ASP A 134 -30.72 -27.38 -5.80
C ASP A 134 -29.63 -27.74 -6.81
N ALA A 135 -28.40 -27.36 -6.53
CA ALA A 135 -27.26 -27.60 -7.44
C ALA A 135 -25.98 -27.93 -6.65
N GLU A 136 -25.18 -28.79 -7.25
CA GLU A 136 -23.83 -29.08 -6.81
C GLU A 136 -22.87 -28.60 -7.92
N PHE A 137 -21.92 -27.74 -7.53
CA PHE A 137 -20.92 -27.21 -8.45
C PHE A 137 -19.58 -27.87 -8.16
N SER A 138 -19.03 -28.53 -9.17
CA SER A 138 -17.70 -29.10 -9.13
C SER A 138 -16.61 -28.02 -9.30
N GLN A 139 -15.38 -28.37 -8.96
CA GLN A 139 -14.24 -27.49 -9.26
C GLN A 139 -14.12 -27.18 -10.77
N GLU A 140 -14.53 -28.12 -11.63
CA GLU A 140 -14.55 -27.91 -13.06
C GLU A 140 -15.62 -26.89 -13.51
N ASP A 141 -16.77 -26.87 -12.83
CA ASP A 141 -17.82 -25.88 -13.11
C ASP A 141 -17.36 -24.47 -12.71
N TYR A 142 -16.65 -24.37 -11.57
CA TYR A 142 -15.99 -23.12 -11.18
C TYR A 142 -14.94 -22.71 -12.21
N LEU A 143 -14.07 -23.61 -12.66
CA LEU A 143 -13.09 -23.34 -13.69
C LEU A 143 -13.75 -22.93 -15.00
N ARG A 144 -14.88 -23.51 -15.36
CA ARG A 144 -15.66 -23.08 -16.53
C ARG A 144 -16.31 -21.72 -16.36
N LEU A 145 -16.76 -21.39 -15.16
CA LEU A 145 -17.31 -20.05 -14.85
C LEU A 145 -16.22 -18.98 -14.86
N PHE A 146 -15.05 -19.29 -14.32
CA PHE A 146 -13.90 -18.37 -14.25
C PHE A 146 -12.93 -18.54 -15.43
N GLY A 147 -12.91 -19.70 -16.08
CA GLY A 147 -12.06 -20.01 -17.22
C GLY A 147 -12.68 -19.69 -18.57
N ARG A 148 -13.91 -19.21 -18.62
CA ARG A 148 -14.37 -18.51 -19.82
C ARG A 148 -13.55 -17.24 -19.96
N GLU A 149 -12.59 -17.34 -20.88
CA GLU A 149 -11.72 -16.25 -21.32
C GLU A 149 -11.30 -15.38 -20.15
N GLU A 150 -10.00 -15.30 -19.90
CA GLU A 150 -9.48 -14.32 -18.94
C GLU A 150 -10.56 -13.29 -18.67
N PHE A 151 -11.12 -13.28 -17.46
CA PHE A 151 -11.88 -12.13 -17.02
C PHE A 151 -10.86 -10.99 -17.03
N LYS A 152 -10.54 -10.56 -18.23
CA LYS A 152 -10.14 -9.19 -18.42
C LYS A 152 -11.35 -8.48 -17.84
N PRO A 153 -11.25 -7.87 -16.66
CA PRO A 153 -12.29 -6.95 -16.29
C PRO A 153 -12.45 -6.14 -17.56
N ALA A 154 -13.60 -6.25 -18.22
CA ALA A 154 -13.93 -5.31 -19.24
C ALA A 154 -13.82 -4.00 -18.45
N LEU A 155 -12.63 -3.41 -18.49
CA LEU A 155 -12.44 -2.02 -18.15
C LEU A 155 -13.43 -1.42 -19.10
N CYS A 156 -14.62 -1.16 -18.55
CA CYS A 156 -15.82 -0.68 -19.23
C CYS A 156 -15.32 0.17 -20.36
N GLY A 157 -15.68 -0.16 -21.60
CA GLY A 157 -15.15 0.40 -22.83
C GLY A 157 -14.98 1.91 -22.83
N GLN A 158 -14.19 2.42 -21.96
CA GLN A 158 -13.72 3.78 -21.98
C GLN A 158 -12.67 3.80 -23.06
N GLU A 159 -13.05 4.43 -24.14
CA GLU A 159 -12.12 4.86 -25.17
C GLU A 159 -10.91 5.51 -24.46
N ASP A 160 -9.73 5.30 -25.02
CA ASP A 160 -8.54 5.94 -24.48
C ASP A 160 -8.73 7.46 -24.50
N PRO A 161 -8.47 8.18 -23.40
CA PRO A 161 -8.60 9.63 -23.41
C PRO A 161 -7.73 10.21 -24.52
N VAL A 162 -8.31 11.08 -25.35
CA VAL A 162 -7.58 11.81 -26.38
C VAL A 162 -7.57 13.29 -25.97
N ALA A 163 -6.39 13.86 -25.91
CA ALA A 163 -6.26 15.27 -25.57
C ALA A 163 -5.08 15.91 -26.28
N ARG A 164 -5.20 17.21 -26.55
CA ARG A 164 -4.08 18.07 -26.94
C ARG A 164 -3.44 18.60 -25.66
N HIS A 165 -2.17 18.32 -25.47
CA HIS A 165 -1.44 18.71 -24.27
C HIS A 165 0.01 19.07 -24.63
N ASP A 166 0.53 20.13 -24.05
CA ASP A 166 1.94 20.46 -24.16
C ASP A 166 2.70 19.76 -23.03
N PHE A 167 3.41 18.68 -23.37
CA PHE A 167 4.17 17.89 -22.40
C PHE A 167 5.30 18.68 -21.73
N PHE A 168 5.84 19.67 -22.42
CA PHE A 168 6.98 20.48 -21.97
C PHE A 168 6.60 21.90 -21.52
N ALA A 169 5.30 22.20 -21.40
CA ALA A 169 4.83 23.49 -20.89
C ALA A 169 5.41 23.84 -19.51
N GLU A 170 5.52 22.83 -18.67
CA GLU A 170 6.10 22.92 -17.33
C GLU A 170 7.47 22.23 -17.26
N GLU A 171 8.23 22.54 -16.21
CA GLU A 171 9.49 21.87 -15.93
C GLU A 171 9.26 20.34 -15.78
N LEU A 172 10.03 19.56 -16.51
CA LEU A 172 9.93 18.12 -16.50
C LEU A 172 10.70 17.53 -15.30
N SER A 173 10.03 16.77 -14.46
CA SER A 173 10.66 15.97 -13.43
C SER A 173 10.84 14.52 -13.88
N PHE A 174 11.81 13.80 -13.29
CA PHE A 174 11.97 12.38 -13.52
C PHE A 174 10.67 11.61 -13.25
N SER A 175 9.98 11.88 -12.14
CA SER A 175 8.72 11.19 -11.79
C SER A 175 7.61 11.40 -12.83
N ARG A 176 7.58 12.59 -13.46
CA ARG A 176 6.62 12.89 -14.52
C ARG A 176 6.94 12.11 -15.79
N LEU A 177 8.22 12.06 -16.17
CA LEU A 177 8.71 11.29 -17.31
C LEU A 177 8.48 9.78 -17.09
N ASP A 178 8.88 9.24 -15.93
CA ASP A 178 8.72 7.83 -15.59
C ASP A 178 7.24 7.39 -15.60
N THR A 179 6.34 8.24 -15.08
CA THR A 179 4.90 7.96 -15.12
C THR A 179 4.36 7.87 -16.55
N PHE A 180 4.82 8.76 -17.44
CA PHE A 180 4.42 8.72 -18.83
C PHE A 180 4.93 7.48 -19.55
N LEU A 181 6.19 7.13 -19.34
CA LEU A 181 6.82 5.95 -19.95
C LEU A 181 6.22 4.65 -19.42
N GLU A 182 5.81 4.61 -18.14
CA GLU A 182 5.16 3.45 -17.54
C GLU A 182 3.74 3.25 -18.09
N CYS A 183 2.94 4.32 -18.16
CA CYS A 183 1.55 4.25 -18.64
C CYS A 183 1.03 5.65 -18.98
N LYS A 184 0.74 5.88 -20.28
CA LYS A 184 0.21 7.16 -20.75
C LYS A 184 -1.14 7.50 -20.10
N ARG A 185 -2.03 6.53 -19.88
CA ARG A 185 -3.30 6.72 -19.19
C ARG A 185 -3.13 7.15 -17.74
N LYS A 186 -2.16 6.56 -17.00
CA LYS A 186 -1.78 6.98 -15.64
C LYS A 186 -1.30 8.44 -15.64
N TYR A 187 -0.48 8.80 -16.61
CA TYR A 187 -0.02 10.18 -16.80
C TYR A 187 -1.18 11.13 -17.01
N TYR A 188 -2.15 10.79 -17.90
CA TYR A 188 -3.34 11.58 -18.15
C TYR A 188 -4.14 11.86 -16.88
N TYR A 189 -4.48 10.82 -16.12
CA TYR A 189 -5.27 11.00 -14.91
C TYR A 189 -4.54 11.81 -13.85
N ARG A 190 -3.25 11.61 -13.69
CA ARG A 190 -2.45 12.28 -12.66
C ARG A 190 -2.14 13.73 -13.00
N TYR A 191 -1.68 14.00 -14.21
CA TYR A 191 -1.08 15.30 -14.57
C TYR A 191 -1.98 16.17 -15.45
N ILE A 192 -2.90 15.61 -16.20
CA ILE A 192 -3.81 16.37 -17.06
C ILE A 192 -5.18 16.50 -16.40
N PHE A 193 -5.77 15.40 -15.98
CA PHE A 193 -7.07 15.41 -15.32
C PHE A 193 -6.97 15.80 -13.81
N GLY A 194 -5.81 15.67 -13.20
CA GLY A 194 -5.54 16.11 -11.83
C GLY A 194 -6.16 15.21 -10.75
N LEU A 195 -6.40 13.93 -11.04
CA LEU A 195 -6.87 13.00 -10.02
C LEU A 195 -5.78 12.78 -8.98
N LYS A 196 -6.16 12.87 -7.72
CA LYS A 196 -5.29 12.53 -6.60
C LYS A 196 -5.24 11.00 -6.42
N GLU A 197 -4.07 10.50 -6.07
CA GLU A 197 -3.92 9.10 -5.66
C GLU A 197 -4.81 8.81 -4.47
N GLY A 198 -5.47 7.64 -4.46
CA GLY A 198 -6.28 7.19 -3.33
C GLY A 198 -5.44 6.95 -2.07
N LEU A 199 -6.10 6.85 -0.93
CA LEU A 199 -5.42 6.46 0.31
C LEU A 199 -4.90 5.03 0.16
N LYS A 200 -3.59 4.84 0.22
CA LYS A 200 -2.95 3.52 0.15
C LYS A 200 -3.01 2.87 1.52
N PHE A 201 -3.61 1.69 1.59
CA PHE A 201 -3.63 0.88 2.82
C PHE A 201 -2.26 0.29 3.18
N ASP A 202 -1.28 0.30 2.26
CA ASP A 202 0.10 -0.17 2.50
C ASP A 202 1.09 1.01 2.58
N GLU A 203 0.78 1.94 3.47
CA GLU A 203 1.60 3.14 3.70
C GLU A 203 2.96 2.85 4.36
N ASN A 204 3.11 1.71 5.06
CA ASN A 204 4.30 1.42 5.84
C ASN A 204 5.59 1.40 5.00
N ASN A 205 5.55 0.82 3.81
CA ASN A 205 6.74 0.71 2.96
C ASN A 205 7.22 2.06 2.43
N ALA A 206 6.31 2.91 1.96
CA ALA A 206 6.62 4.26 1.50
C ALA A 206 7.07 5.16 2.66
N LEU A 207 6.41 5.02 3.81
CA LEU A 207 6.72 5.76 5.02
C LEU A 207 8.12 5.41 5.57
N LEU A 208 8.47 4.12 5.63
CA LEU A 208 9.81 3.67 6.02
C LEU A 208 10.89 4.21 5.08
N GLY A 209 10.63 4.25 3.76
CA GLY A 209 11.52 4.89 2.80
C GLY A 209 11.73 6.37 3.10
N LYS A 210 10.66 7.12 3.35
CA LYS A 210 10.73 8.55 3.69
C LYS A 210 11.49 8.79 4.99
N ILE A 211 11.27 7.97 6.02
CA ILE A 211 12.00 8.04 7.29
C ILE A 211 13.49 7.81 7.06
N LEU A 212 13.85 6.83 6.24
CA LEU A 212 15.23 6.52 5.90
C LEU A 212 15.93 7.73 5.26
N HIS A 213 15.35 8.32 4.22
CA HIS A 213 15.88 9.53 3.54
C HIS A 213 16.05 10.68 4.53
N THR A 214 14.98 10.99 5.30
CA THR A 214 15.03 12.07 6.31
C THR A 214 16.08 11.81 7.39
N SER A 215 16.32 10.54 7.75
CA SER A 215 17.33 10.19 8.76
C SER A 215 18.75 10.42 8.25
N PHE A 216 19.05 10.03 7.01
CA PHE A 216 20.32 10.34 6.38
C PHE A 216 20.50 11.84 6.22
N GLN A 217 19.50 12.56 5.73
CA GLN A 217 19.53 14.01 5.62
C GLN A 217 19.89 14.65 6.96
N ARG A 218 19.16 14.37 8.02
CA ARG A 218 19.42 14.94 9.37
C ARG A 218 20.80 14.60 9.92
N LEU A 219 21.31 13.40 9.61
CA LEU A 219 22.63 12.99 10.03
C LEU A 219 23.72 13.85 9.37
N TYR A 220 23.65 14.00 8.05
CA TYR A 220 24.70 14.65 7.28
C TYR A 220 24.64 16.18 7.31
N GLU A 221 23.47 16.78 7.46
CA GLU A 221 23.32 18.24 7.58
C GLU A 221 23.93 18.81 8.87
N ARG A 222 24.19 17.98 9.87
CA ARG A 222 24.99 18.39 11.02
C ARG A 222 26.45 18.47 10.58
N ALA A 223 26.94 19.71 10.42
CA ALA A 223 28.23 20.06 9.80
C ALA A 223 29.38 19.09 10.07
N GLY A 224 30.02 18.61 8.99
CA GLY A 224 31.20 17.76 9.05
C GLY A 224 30.97 16.32 9.54
N MET A 225 29.73 15.85 9.62
CA MET A 225 29.46 14.50 10.10
C MET A 225 29.73 13.44 9.05
N LYS A 226 30.55 12.48 9.45
CA LYS A 226 30.66 11.19 8.80
C LYS A 226 29.58 10.26 9.31
N PHE A 227 29.25 9.23 8.53
CA PHE A 227 28.31 8.22 8.97
C PHE A 227 28.74 7.59 10.31
N SER A 228 27.78 7.42 11.20
CA SER A 228 27.96 6.70 12.46
C SER A 228 26.62 6.12 12.88
N MET A 229 26.58 4.81 13.10
CA MET A 229 25.37 4.14 13.62
C MET A 229 24.94 4.68 14.99
N GLU A 230 25.90 5.06 15.83
CA GLU A 230 25.61 5.64 17.14
C GLU A 230 24.78 6.93 17.02
N LYS A 231 25.08 7.76 16.01
CA LYS A 231 24.36 9.01 15.73
C LYS A 231 23.11 8.80 14.87
N PHE A 232 23.14 7.84 13.96
CA PHE A 232 22.02 7.54 13.07
C PHE A 232 20.83 6.91 13.81
N ARG A 233 21.10 5.92 14.68
CA ARG A 233 20.07 5.15 15.40
C ARG A 233 19.08 6.04 16.16
N PRO A 234 19.48 7.02 16.99
CA PRO A 234 18.54 7.87 17.71
C PRO A 234 17.68 8.73 16.76
N ILE A 235 18.25 9.24 15.66
CA ILE A 235 17.53 10.04 14.66
C ILE A 235 16.43 9.17 14.01
N TYR A 236 16.80 8.00 13.53
CA TYR A 236 15.86 7.08 12.88
C TYR A 236 14.77 6.61 13.86
N SER A 237 15.15 6.20 15.07
CA SER A 237 14.20 5.72 16.08
C SER A 237 13.21 6.79 16.53
N GLN A 238 13.62 8.05 16.58
CA GLN A 238 12.74 9.17 16.86
C GLN A 238 11.73 9.36 15.74
N LEU A 239 12.19 9.45 14.49
CA LEU A 239 11.31 9.63 13.32
C LEU A 239 10.33 8.47 13.14
N ALA A 240 10.80 7.23 13.32
CA ALA A 240 9.96 6.04 13.24
C ALA A 240 8.85 6.05 14.31
N ARG A 241 9.17 6.48 15.53
CA ARG A 241 8.19 6.62 16.62
C ARG A 241 7.17 7.72 16.33
N GLU A 242 7.64 8.88 15.87
CA GLU A 242 6.77 10.01 15.49
C GLU A 242 5.80 9.63 14.37
N ALA A 243 6.24 8.75 13.45
CA ALA A 243 5.46 8.24 12.35
C ALA A 243 4.57 7.03 12.70
N GLY A 244 4.59 6.55 13.96
CA GLY A 244 3.78 5.41 14.40
C GLY A 244 4.27 4.04 13.90
N ILE A 245 5.53 3.93 13.47
CA ILE A 245 6.11 2.65 13.02
C ILE A 245 6.33 1.73 14.22
N ALA A 246 5.95 0.46 14.06
CA ALA A 246 6.17 -0.55 15.08
C ALA A 246 7.67 -0.69 15.39
N ARG A 247 8.00 -0.80 16.68
CA ARG A 247 9.41 -0.90 17.13
C ARG A 247 10.18 -2.02 16.45
N PHE A 248 9.51 -3.14 16.20
CA PHE A 248 10.11 -4.30 15.53
C PHE A 248 10.55 -3.96 14.10
N ASP A 249 9.68 -3.30 13.32
CA ASP A 249 9.97 -2.90 11.94
C ASP A 249 11.10 -1.86 11.89
N ALA A 250 11.09 -0.91 12.82
CA ALA A 250 12.15 0.07 12.95
C ALA A 250 13.52 -0.57 13.26
N GLU A 251 13.56 -1.58 14.14
CA GLU A 251 14.80 -2.30 14.45
C GLU A 251 15.30 -3.17 13.28
N LEU A 252 14.39 -3.73 12.47
CA LEU A 252 14.78 -4.45 11.25
C LEU A 252 15.46 -3.52 10.24
N GLU A 253 14.91 -2.33 10.03
CA GLU A 253 15.53 -1.32 9.15
C GLU A 253 16.90 -0.86 9.69
N LEU A 254 17.01 -0.60 10.98
CA LEU A 254 18.29 -0.24 11.62
C LEU A 254 19.35 -1.32 11.45
N LYS A 255 19.00 -2.60 11.55
CA LYS A 255 19.93 -3.70 11.27
C LYS A 255 20.35 -3.74 9.80
N ALA A 256 19.46 -3.37 8.87
CA ALA A 256 19.83 -3.29 7.47
C ALA A 256 20.78 -2.11 7.21
N VAL A 257 20.55 -0.95 7.83
CA VAL A 257 21.45 0.21 7.75
C VAL A 257 22.82 -0.09 8.39
N GLU A 258 22.85 -0.84 9.48
CA GLU A 258 24.11 -1.25 10.15
C GLU A 258 25.04 -2.04 9.20
N LYS A 259 24.47 -2.85 8.30
CA LYS A 259 25.26 -3.54 7.27
C LYS A 259 25.90 -2.61 6.25
N LEU A 260 25.31 -1.40 6.05
CA LEU A 260 25.87 -0.39 5.15
C LEU A 260 27.00 0.43 5.81
N ALA A 261 27.20 0.36 7.13
CA ALA A 261 28.10 1.20 7.86
C ALA A 261 29.52 1.20 7.26
N ARG A 262 30.07 0.00 7.05
CA ARG A 262 31.42 -0.14 6.45
C ARG A 262 31.49 0.42 5.03
N LEU A 263 30.46 0.19 4.22
CA LEU A 263 30.40 0.68 2.85
C LEU A 263 30.38 2.22 2.81
N LEU A 264 29.62 2.84 3.72
CA LEU A 264 29.56 4.29 3.85
C LEU A 264 30.88 4.86 4.39
N GLU A 265 31.52 4.21 5.34
CA GLU A 265 32.85 4.59 5.86
C GLU A 265 33.91 4.53 4.76
N GLU A 266 33.94 3.48 3.92
CA GLU A 266 34.84 3.33 2.78
C GLU A 266 34.58 4.43 1.73
N HIS A 267 33.33 4.73 1.40
CA HIS A 267 32.94 5.81 0.51
C HIS A 267 33.42 7.17 1.02
N GLU A 268 33.27 7.46 2.30
CA GLU A 268 33.62 8.72 2.92
C GLU A 268 35.14 8.94 3.14
N GLN A 269 35.96 7.97 2.79
CA GLN A 269 37.43 8.18 2.69
C GLN A 269 37.80 8.97 1.42
N ILE A 270 36.98 8.83 0.37
CA ILE A 270 37.21 9.46 -0.94
C ILE A 270 36.32 10.69 -1.10
N TRP A 271 35.06 10.55 -0.73
CA TRP A 271 33.99 11.51 -0.96
C TRP A 271 33.58 12.22 0.33
N SER A 272 33.35 13.50 0.28
CA SER A 272 32.87 14.31 1.39
C SER A 272 31.45 14.80 1.11
N PHE A 273 30.60 14.78 2.12
CA PHE A 273 29.24 15.28 2.00
C PHE A 273 29.23 16.75 1.54
N SER A 274 28.51 17.03 0.46
CA SER A 274 28.34 18.37 -0.11
C SER A 274 26.92 18.91 0.13
N GLY A 275 25.89 18.04 0.05
CA GLY A 275 24.52 18.45 0.34
C GLY A 275 23.50 17.33 0.18
N SER A 276 22.32 17.54 0.75
CA SER A 276 21.19 16.61 0.68
C SER A 276 19.90 17.32 0.28
N GLU A 277 18.99 16.55 -0.33
CA GLU A 277 17.67 17.03 -0.76
C GLU A 277 17.74 18.31 -1.63
N ILE A 278 18.75 18.36 -2.50
CA ILE A 278 19.06 19.54 -3.30
C ILE A 278 18.10 19.60 -4.49
N SER A 279 17.32 20.68 -4.55
CA SER A 279 16.49 20.99 -5.70
C SER A 279 17.29 21.67 -6.78
N LEU A 280 17.34 21.08 -7.97
CA LEU A 280 18.06 21.57 -9.13
C LEU A 280 17.11 21.83 -10.29
N LYS A 281 17.48 22.79 -11.09
CA LYS A 281 16.87 23.09 -12.40
C LYS A 281 17.96 23.06 -13.45
N GLY A 282 17.64 22.51 -14.60
CA GLY A 282 18.54 22.40 -15.73
C GLY A 282 17.79 22.46 -17.05
N GLU A 283 18.52 22.32 -18.12
CA GLU A 283 17.98 22.28 -19.47
C GLU A 283 18.72 21.24 -20.29
N LEU A 284 17.97 20.47 -21.07
CA LEU A 284 18.51 19.52 -22.03
C LEU A 284 17.78 19.69 -23.37
N ASP A 285 18.54 20.15 -24.39
CA ASP A 285 18.02 20.35 -25.76
C ASP A 285 16.72 21.18 -25.83
N GLY A 286 16.64 22.25 -25.03
CA GLY A 286 15.47 23.13 -24.95
C GLY A 286 14.37 22.67 -23.99
N VAL A 287 14.49 21.49 -23.41
CA VAL A 287 13.56 20.99 -22.40
C VAL A 287 14.01 21.40 -21.00
N ARG A 288 13.17 22.15 -20.31
CA ARG A 288 13.43 22.55 -18.91
C ARG A 288 13.24 21.35 -17.99
N LEU A 289 14.28 21.03 -17.22
CA LEU A 289 14.29 19.92 -16.27
C LEU A 289 14.27 20.45 -14.84
N SER A 290 13.61 19.72 -13.96
CA SER A 290 13.65 19.98 -12.51
C SER A 290 13.73 18.66 -11.76
N GLY A 291 14.43 18.66 -10.63
CA GLY A 291 14.55 17.46 -9.81
C GLY A 291 15.11 17.75 -8.44
N ARG A 292 14.96 16.78 -7.55
CA ARG A 292 15.52 16.81 -6.21
C ARG A 292 16.40 15.61 -6.04
N ILE A 293 17.66 15.84 -5.72
CA ILE A 293 18.69 14.82 -5.52
C ILE A 293 18.83 14.55 -4.04
N ASP A 294 18.79 13.28 -3.64
CA ASP A 294 18.80 12.88 -2.24
C ASP A 294 20.11 13.28 -1.55
N ARG A 295 21.26 13.03 -2.19
CA ARG A 295 22.59 13.38 -1.68
C ARG A 295 23.59 13.65 -2.80
N ILE A 296 24.41 14.64 -2.61
CA ILE A 296 25.58 14.93 -3.44
C ILE A 296 26.81 14.95 -2.53
N ASP A 297 27.83 14.21 -2.93
CA ASP A 297 29.16 14.24 -2.32
C ASP A 297 30.17 14.82 -3.30
N GLU A 298 31.30 15.30 -2.78
CA GLU A 298 32.37 15.92 -3.57
C GLU A 298 33.72 15.37 -3.10
N ASP A 299 34.58 15.07 -4.05
CA ASP A 299 35.97 14.71 -3.75
C ASP A 299 36.88 15.93 -3.66
N LYS A 300 38.17 15.71 -3.35
CA LYS A 300 39.18 16.77 -3.23
C LYS A 300 39.46 17.48 -4.56
N ALA A 301 39.10 16.91 -5.69
CA ALA A 301 39.27 17.48 -7.02
C ALA A 301 38.01 18.22 -7.52
N GLY A 302 36.97 18.31 -6.72
CA GLY A 302 35.71 18.96 -7.10
C GLY A 302 34.77 18.07 -7.94
N ARG A 303 35.09 16.78 -8.14
CA ARG A 303 34.21 15.85 -8.84
C ARG A 303 33.03 15.53 -7.93
N LYS A 304 31.84 15.38 -8.51
CA LYS A 304 30.62 15.11 -7.77
C LYS A 304 30.18 13.67 -7.89
N PHE A 305 29.60 13.15 -6.80
CA PHE A 305 28.99 11.84 -6.73
C PHE A 305 27.55 11.98 -6.24
N ILE A 306 26.58 11.53 -7.07
CA ILE A 306 25.17 11.55 -6.75
C ILE A 306 24.79 10.22 -6.10
N ILE A 307 24.13 10.29 -4.95
CA ILE A 307 23.57 9.12 -4.28
C ILE A 307 22.05 9.28 -4.21
N ASP A 308 21.35 8.26 -4.66
CA ASP A 308 19.90 8.11 -4.48
C ASP A 308 19.62 6.88 -3.62
N TYR A 309 18.93 7.09 -2.51
CA TYR A 309 18.66 6.02 -1.54
C TYR A 309 17.52 5.13 -1.97
N LYS A 310 17.74 3.83 -1.98
CA LYS A 310 16.71 2.82 -2.26
C LYS A 310 16.58 1.83 -1.10
N ARG A 311 15.43 1.79 -0.47
CA ARG A 311 15.12 0.77 0.55
C ARG A 311 15.08 -0.64 -0.04
N GLY A 312 14.47 -0.78 -1.22
CA GLY A 312 14.42 -2.03 -1.99
C GLY A 312 15.66 -2.30 -2.82
N SER A 313 15.63 -3.37 -3.64
CA SER A 313 16.71 -3.65 -4.58
C SER A 313 16.83 -2.58 -5.66
N ALA A 314 18.05 -2.15 -5.93
CA ALA A 314 18.36 -1.19 -6.98
C ALA A 314 18.13 -1.74 -8.39
N LYS A 315 18.10 -3.07 -8.57
CA LYS A 315 17.97 -3.73 -9.89
C LYS A 315 16.77 -3.24 -10.70
N LYS A 316 15.63 -3.00 -10.03
CA LYS A 316 14.40 -2.51 -10.68
C LYS A 316 14.49 -1.06 -11.17
N HIS A 317 15.47 -0.31 -10.67
CA HIS A 317 15.66 1.10 -10.99
C HIS A 317 16.73 1.32 -12.05
N MET A 318 17.58 0.31 -12.32
CA MET A 318 18.70 0.43 -13.26
C MET A 318 18.26 0.67 -14.72
N GLU A 319 17.07 0.20 -15.09
CA GLU A 319 16.50 0.38 -16.44
C GLU A 319 15.74 1.71 -16.60
N LYS A 320 15.66 2.51 -15.51
CA LYS A 320 14.98 3.81 -15.50
C LYS A 320 15.96 4.95 -15.74
N PHE A 321 15.43 6.05 -16.24
CA PHE A 321 16.22 7.26 -16.54
C PHE A 321 16.69 8.06 -15.31
N GLN A 322 16.38 7.65 -14.08
CA GLN A 322 16.58 8.49 -12.89
C GLN A 322 18.01 9.00 -12.71
N LEU A 323 19.00 8.11 -12.73
CA LEU A 323 20.41 8.52 -12.60
C LEU A 323 20.87 9.36 -13.78
N THR A 324 20.47 9.00 -15.00
CA THR A 324 20.77 9.76 -16.21
C THR A 324 20.14 11.15 -16.19
N PHE A 325 18.92 11.23 -15.67
CA PHE A 325 18.21 12.50 -15.49
C PHE A 325 18.92 13.42 -14.49
N TYR A 326 19.42 12.87 -13.38
CA TYR A 326 20.19 13.62 -12.40
C TYR A 326 21.53 14.11 -12.96
N ARG A 327 22.19 13.31 -13.79
CA ARG A 327 23.41 13.75 -14.52
C ARG A 327 23.11 14.90 -15.48
N ALA A 328 21.99 14.84 -16.19
CA ALA A 328 21.55 15.94 -17.05
C ALA A 328 21.26 17.23 -16.26
N LEU A 329 20.65 17.11 -15.06
CA LEU A 329 20.38 18.27 -14.19
C LEU A 329 21.65 18.98 -13.69
N LEU A 330 22.70 18.22 -13.37
CA LEU A 330 23.94 18.81 -12.90
C LEU A 330 24.73 19.49 -14.02
N ALA A 331 24.47 19.16 -15.30
CA ALA A 331 25.15 19.67 -16.48
C ALA A 331 26.69 19.60 -16.40
N GLN A 332 27.20 18.68 -15.58
CA GLN A 332 28.65 18.44 -15.45
C GLN A 332 28.91 16.94 -15.32
N GLU A 333 30.11 16.52 -15.59
CA GLU A 333 30.53 15.14 -15.42
C GLU A 333 30.47 14.75 -13.93
N CYS A 334 29.76 13.72 -13.61
CA CYS A 334 29.60 13.24 -12.23
C CYS A 334 29.43 11.74 -12.20
N GLU A 335 29.87 11.14 -11.11
CA GLU A 335 29.54 9.77 -10.77
C GLU A 335 28.15 9.72 -10.11
N CYS A 336 27.47 8.60 -10.24
CA CYS A 336 26.17 8.41 -9.59
C CYS A 336 25.91 6.95 -9.28
N ALA A 337 25.18 6.68 -8.21
CA ALA A 337 24.74 5.35 -7.85
C ALA A 337 23.45 5.36 -7.02
N TYR A 338 22.73 4.25 -7.05
CA TYR A 338 21.76 3.94 -6.02
C TYR A 338 22.47 3.32 -4.82
N LEU A 339 22.18 3.81 -3.62
CA LEU A 339 22.53 3.10 -2.39
C LEU A 339 21.36 2.22 -1.96
N SER A 340 21.48 0.92 -2.22
CA SER A 340 20.42 -0.05 -1.91
C SER A 340 20.58 -0.64 -0.52
N LEU A 341 19.57 -0.44 0.33
CA LEU A 341 19.53 -1.02 1.67
C LEU A 341 19.40 -2.55 1.59
N LYS A 342 18.56 -3.04 0.67
CA LYS A 342 18.33 -4.48 0.49
C LYS A 342 19.56 -5.20 -0.05
N ASP A 343 20.24 -4.60 -1.04
CA ASP A 343 21.39 -5.23 -1.70
C ASP A 343 22.70 -4.98 -0.94
N CYS A 344 22.68 -4.09 0.06
CA CYS A 344 23.84 -3.63 0.83
C CYS A 344 25.02 -3.19 -0.07
N ALA A 345 24.73 -2.41 -1.11
CA ALA A 345 25.71 -2.02 -2.12
C ALA A 345 25.36 -0.69 -2.78
N PHE A 346 26.40 -0.03 -3.30
CA PHE A 346 26.23 0.97 -4.34
C PHE A 346 26.02 0.28 -5.68
N ALA A 347 24.94 0.62 -6.36
CA ALA A 347 24.64 0.17 -7.71
C ALA A 347 24.89 1.32 -8.68
N ALA A 348 26.06 1.33 -9.30
CA ALA A 348 26.43 2.29 -10.32
C ALA A 348 25.79 1.97 -11.68
N PRO A 349 25.62 2.97 -12.57
CA PRO A 349 25.15 2.75 -13.93
C PRO A 349 25.96 1.66 -14.66
N GLY A 350 25.28 0.79 -15.37
CA GLY A 350 25.85 -0.28 -16.17
C GLY A 350 25.11 -0.40 -17.50
N ASP A 351 25.35 -1.50 -18.23
CA ASP A 351 24.83 -1.74 -19.59
C ASP A 351 23.31 -1.58 -19.72
N LYS A 352 22.56 -1.82 -18.64
CA LYS A 352 21.09 -1.66 -18.61
C LYS A 352 20.61 -0.25 -18.30
N THR A 353 21.51 0.63 -17.86
CA THR A 353 21.12 2.01 -17.52
C THR A 353 21.04 2.84 -18.78
N PRO A 354 19.90 3.49 -19.07
CA PRO A 354 19.77 4.31 -20.25
C PRO A 354 20.81 5.44 -20.27
N SER A 355 21.44 5.66 -21.43
CA SER A 355 22.42 6.73 -21.64
C SER A 355 21.77 8.11 -21.73
N LEU A 356 22.57 9.15 -21.70
CA LEU A 356 22.10 10.51 -21.97
C LEU A 356 21.53 10.65 -23.41
N GLU A 357 22.10 9.92 -24.37
CA GLU A 357 21.60 9.89 -25.73
C GLU A 357 20.20 9.27 -25.79
N ASN A 358 20.00 8.14 -25.10
CA ASN A 358 18.65 7.54 -25.00
C ASN A 358 17.63 8.51 -24.37
N LEU A 359 18.05 9.32 -23.39
CA LEU A 359 17.17 10.33 -22.79
C LEU A 359 16.81 11.40 -23.83
N ARG A 360 17.76 11.90 -24.61
CA ARG A 360 17.53 12.87 -25.70
C ARG A 360 16.58 12.35 -26.77
N GLU A 361 16.82 11.13 -27.25
CA GLU A 361 15.96 10.46 -28.22
C GLU A 361 14.53 10.31 -27.68
N THR A 362 14.39 9.90 -26.43
CA THR A 362 13.09 9.76 -25.75
C THR A 362 12.36 11.09 -25.67
N LEU A 363 13.03 12.16 -25.24
CA LEU A 363 12.44 13.50 -25.15
C LEU A 363 12.03 14.02 -26.54
N SER A 364 12.87 13.81 -27.56
CA SER A 364 12.57 14.17 -28.94
C SER A 364 11.37 13.41 -29.48
N SER A 365 11.26 12.11 -29.19
CA SER A 365 10.12 11.28 -29.57
C SER A 365 8.81 11.77 -28.93
N ILE A 366 8.87 12.08 -27.62
CA ILE A 366 7.72 12.63 -26.88
C ILE A 366 7.30 13.98 -27.51
N GLY A 367 8.24 14.87 -27.82
CA GLY A 367 7.95 16.15 -28.45
C GLY A 367 7.22 15.99 -29.81
N LYS A 368 7.62 15.02 -30.62
CA LYS A 368 6.95 14.71 -31.89
C LYS A 368 5.54 14.14 -31.65
N GLU A 369 5.38 13.27 -30.68
CA GLU A 369 4.08 12.68 -30.34
C GLU A 369 3.09 13.76 -29.89
N PHE A 370 3.53 14.71 -29.06
CA PHE A 370 2.67 15.78 -28.55
C PHE A 370 2.51 16.98 -29.50
N ALA A 371 3.06 16.92 -30.71
CA ALA A 371 2.79 17.92 -31.77
C ALA A 371 1.31 17.86 -32.27
N SER A 372 0.60 16.78 -32.02
CA SER A 372 -0.80 16.58 -32.36
C SER A 372 -1.61 16.14 -31.15
N GLU A 373 -2.87 15.77 -31.34
CA GLU A 373 -3.66 15.11 -30.30
C GLU A 373 -3.09 13.72 -30.00
N VAL A 374 -2.98 13.41 -28.70
CA VAL A 374 -2.40 12.16 -28.20
C VAL A 374 -3.48 11.30 -27.56
N ALA A 375 -3.52 10.03 -27.95
CA ALA A 375 -4.31 9.01 -27.29
C ALA A 375 -3.51 8.47 -26.08
N PHE A 376 -4.05 8.66 -24.89
CA PHE A 376 -3.41 8.21 -23.65
C PHE A 376 -3.78 6.75 -23.35
N THR A 377 -3.12 5.86 -24.06
CA THR A 377 -3.35 4.42 -24.01
C THR A 377 -2.91 3.82 -22.68
N ARG A 378 -3.56 2.72 -22.31
CA ARG A 378 -3.14 1.91 -21.16
C ARG A 378 -1.88 1.12 -21.50
N THR A 379 -1.01 0.90 -20.49
CA THR A 379 0.10 -0.03 -20.63
C THR A 379 -0.38 -1.46 -20.81
N GLU A 380 0.34 -2.25 -21.60
CA GLU A 380 0.11 -3.68 -21.76
C GLU A 380 0.66 -4.51 -20.56
N ALA A 381 1.52 -3.90 -19.75
CA ALA A 381 2.10 -4.53 -18.58
C ALA A 381 1.05 -4.69 -17.47
N VAL A 382 0.41 -5.85 -17.37
CA VAL A 382 -0.64 -6.16 -16.39
C VAL A 382 -0.17 -5.90 -14.95
N GLN A 383 1.10 -6.19 -14.64
CA GLN A 383 1.69 -5.94 -13.32
C GLN A 383 1.68 -4.47 -12.91
N SER A 384 1.85 -3.54 -13.85
CA SER A 384 1.77 -2.10 -13.59
C SER A 384 0.34 -1.64 -13.23
N CYS A 385 -0.68 -2.40 -13.66
CA CYS A 385 -2.08 -2.11 -13.36
C CYS A 385 -2.53 -2.70 -12.02
N GLU A 386 -1.87 -3.74 -11.52
CA GLU A 386 -2.28 -4.44 -10.30
C GLU A 386 -2.36 -3.52 -9.08
N TYR A 387 -1.37 -2.63 -8.95
CA TYR A 387 -1.25 -1.67 -7.84
C TYR A 387 -1.45 -0.22 -8.28
N CYS A 388 -2.12 0.00 -9.41
CA CYS A 388 -2.35 1.34 -9.94
C CYS A 388 -3.52 2.02 -9.23
N ASP A 389 -3.30 3.22 -8.70
CA ASP A 389 -4.34 4.03 -8.05
C ASP A 389 -5.44 4.49 -9.02
N TYR A 390 -5.15 4.49 -10.31
CA TYR A 390 -6.07 4.88 -11.39
C TYR A 390 -6.66 3.67 -12.13
N LYS A 391 -6.77 2.55 -11.42
CA LYS A 391 -7.39 1.33 -11.91
C LYS A 391 -8.92 1.53 -11.86
N ILE A 392 -9.45 2.06 -12.93
CA ILE A 392 -10.89 2.29 -13.15
C ILE A 392 -11.42 1.24 -14.12
#